data_e3c699d8c22ee4bbb96f2b5b97c0b276
#
_entry.id   e3c699d8c22ee4bbb96f2b5b97c0b276
#
_cell.length_a   1.000
_cell.length_b   1.000
_cell.length_c   1.000
_cell.angle_alpha   90.00
_cell.angle_beta   90.00
_cell.angle_gamma   90.00
#
_symmetry.space_group_name_H-M   'P 1'
#
loop_
_entity.id
_entity.type
_entity.pdbx_description
1 polymer ?
#
loop_
_entity_poly.entity_id
_entity_poly.type
_entity_poly.pdbx_seq_one_letter_code
_entity_poly.pdbx_strand_id
1 'polypeptide(L)'
;MKILLTGGTGYIGSHTAIELIENGNDIVIVDNLSNSSKEVIPRLNKITKTKVPFYEADIRNKSKLEDIFEQEKPDAVIHFAGLKAVGESVEQPLKYYLNNLESSLVLLDVMSKFDVNKIVFSSSATVCGTPKKLPITESDQAGVGITNPYGWTKFMIEQILTDIAAANPDFEVTILRYFNPVGAHKSGLIGEDPNGIPNNLLPYIAQVAVGRLAKVGVFGNDYDTPDGTGVRDYIHVMDLASGHTAALNNSKPGVAIYNLCSGKGVSVLELIDAFSKAAGKPIPYEITDRRPGDIAASYADASKAKKELDWQTVYSIE
;
A
#
# COMPACT_ATOMS: atom_id res chain seq x y z
N MET A 1 -13.96 3.17 -17.07
CA MET A 1 -14.31 4.08 -15.95
C MET A 1 -13.25 5.15 -15.83
N LYS A 2 -13.63 6.33 -15.29
CA LYS A 2 -12.66 7.35 -14.87
C LYS A 2 -12.42 7.20 -13.35
N ILE A 3 -11.17 7.00 -12.96
CA ILE A 3 -10.80 6.65 -11.59
C ILE A 3 -9.88 7.74 -11.02
N LEU A 4 -10.24 8.29 -9.88
CA LEU A 4 -9.40 9.23 -9.15
C LEU A 4 -8.49 8.48 -8.19
N LEU A 5 -7.16 8.68 -8.33
CA LEU A 5 -6.14 8.11 -7.48
C LEU A 5 -5.61 9.19 -6.52
N THR A 6 -5.92 9.10 -5.24
CA THR A 6 -5.27 9.95 -4.24
C THR A 6 -3.93 9.32 -3.83
N GLY A 7 -2.88 10.11 -3.75
CA GLY A 7 -1.53 9.55 -3.53
C GLY A 7 -0.98 8.78 -4.73
N GLY A 8 -1.47 9.11 -5.93
CA GLY A 8 -1.17 8.36 -7.16
C GLY A 8 0.24 8.52 -7.71
N THR A 9 1.05 9.46 -7.21
CA THR A 9 2.47 9.58 -7.55
C THR A 9 3.36 8.77 -6.60
N GLY A 10 2.79 8.19 -5.53
CA GLY A 10 3.49 7.30 -4.62
C GLY A 10 3.83 5.95 -5.26
N TYR A 11 4.59 5.12 -4.54
CA TYR A 11 5.08 3.83 -5.03
C TYR A 11 3.95 2.93 -5.55
N ILE A 12 2.98 2.57 -4.69
CA ILE A 12 1.88 1.68 -5.08
C ILE A 12 0.94 2.38 -6.08
N GLY A 13 0.61 3.67 -5.82
CA GLY A 13 -0.30 4.44 -6.65
C GLY A 13 0.17 4.56 -8.11
N SER A 14 1.46 4.80 -8.35
CA SER A 14 2.02 4.92 -9.70
C SER A 14 2.01 3.60 -10.47
N HIS A 15 2.28 2.47 -9.81
CA HIS A 15 2.20 1.15 -10.45
C HIS A 15 0.74 0.76 -10.74
N THR A 16 -0.18 1.07 -9.82
CA THR A 16 -1.62 0.88 -10.04
C THR A 16 -2.15 1.77 -11.18
N ALA A 17 -1.63 2.99 -11.31
CA ALA A 17 -1.98 3.88 -12.42
C ALA A 17 -1.65 3.24 -13.79
N ILE A 18 -0.49 2.61 -13.93
CA ILE A 18 -0.12 1.90 -15.17
C ILE A 18 -1.10 0.75 -15.43
N GLU A 19 -1.30 -0.10 -14.43
CA GLU A 19 -2.18 -1.28 -14.55
C GLU A 19 -3.60 -0.89 -14.96
N LEU A 20 -4.17 0.17 -14.36
CA LEU A 20 -5.50 0.66 -14.70
C LEU A 20 -5.58 1.18 -16.13
N ILE A 21 -4.59 1.95 -16.60
CA ILE A 21 -4.54 2.48 -17.96
C ILE A 21 -4.41 1.32 -18.97
N GLU A 22 -3.54 0.35 -18.72
CA GLU A 22 -3.34 -0.82 -19.57
C GLU A 22 -4.61 -1.69 -19.65
N ASN A 23 -5.46 -1.63 -18.62
CA ASN A 23 -6.78 -2.26 -18.58
C ASN A 23 -7.93 -1.35 -19.11
N GLY A 24 -7.61 -0.26 -19.82
CA GLY A 24 -8.57 0.58 -20.53
C GLY A 24 -9.35 1.56 -19.64
N ASN A 25 -8.86 1.90 -18.47
CA ASN A 25 -9.46 2.93 -17.61
C ASN A 25 -8.80 4.30 -17.84
N ASP A 26 -9.61 5.34 -17.71
CA ASP A 26 -9.12 6.71 -17.58
C ASP A 26 -8.78 6.98 -16.12
N ILE A 27 -7.67 7.64 -15.86
CA ILE A 27 -7.27 7.96 -14.50
C ILE A 27 -7.00 9.45 -14.30
N VAL A 28 -7.19 9.90 -13.07
CA VAL A 28 -6.82 11.23 -12.60
C VAL A 28 -6.01 11.07 -11.32
N ILE A 29 -4.87 11.73 -11.21
CA ILE A 29 -4.00 11.66 -10.03
C ILE A 29 -4.10 12.96 -9.23
N VAL A 30 -4.29 12.81 -7.91
CA VAL A 30 -4.18 13.89 -6.93
C VAL A 30 -3.13 13.50 -5.89
N ASP A 31 -2.12 14.36 -5.71
CA ASP A 31 -1.02 14.11 -4.77
C ASP A 31 -0.44 15.45 -4.29
N ASN A 32 -0.06 15.55 -3.02
CA ASN A 32 0.59 16.74 -2.47
C ASN A 32 2.11 16.68 -2.50
N LEU A 33 2.67 15.60 -3.07
CA LEU A 33 4.10 15.34 -3.24
C LEU A 33 4.91 15.32 -1.92
N SER A 34 4.25 15.10 -0.78
CA SER A 34 4.92 15.08 0.54
C SER A 34 5.95 13.96 0.68
N ASN A 35 5.73 12.82 0.00
CA ASN A 35 6.65 11.67 -0.01
C ASN A 35 6.73 11.02 -1.39
N SER A 36 6.64 11.82 -2.43
CA SER A 36 6.70 11.40 -3.84
C SER A 36 7.32 12.50 -4.70
N SER A 37 7.38 12.30 -5.99
CA SER A 37 7.97 13.27 -6.93
C SER A 37 7.06 13.52 -8.11
N LYS A 38 6.99 14.77 -8.56
CA LYS A 38 6.30 15.18 -9.80
C LYS A 38 6.85 14.48 -11.04
N GLU A 39 8.12 14.06 -10.99
CA GLU A 39 8.79 13.32 -12.07
C GLU A 39 8.13 11.97 -12.38
N VAL A 40 7.29 11.45 -11.50
CA VAL A 40 6.51 10.23 -11.74
C VAL A 40 5.55 10.43 -12.92
N ILE A 41 4.92 11.60 -13.05
CA ILE A 41 3.92 11.87 -14.10
C ILE A 41 4.49 11.75 -15.54
N PRO A 42 5.60 12.42 -15.92
CA PRO A 42 6.18 12.22 -17.25
C PRO A 42 6.67 10.77 -17.47
N ARG A 43 7.09 10.06 -16.42
CA ARG A 43 7.47 8.65 -16.50
C ARG A 43 6.26 7.75 -16.76
N LEU A 44 5.13 7.98 -16.08
CA LEU A 44 3.86 7.32 -16.36
C LEU A 44 3.41 7.55 -17.80
N ASN A 45 3.42 8.81 -18.26
CA ASN A 45 3.06 9.17 -19.64
C ASN A 45 3.95 8.46 -20.65
N LYS A 46 5.25 8.32 -20.36
CA LYS A 46 6.20 7.61 -21.22
C LYS A 46 5.92 6.10 -21.29
N ILE A 47 5.56 5.49 -20.17
CA ILE A 47 5.26 4.05 -20.08
C ILE A 47 3.95 3.75 -20.79
N THR A 48 2.88 4.44 -20.42
CA THR A 48 1.50 4.15 -20.87
C THR A 48 1.15 4.76 -22.22
N LYS A 49 1.96 5.70 -22.73
CA LYS A 49 1.67 6.52 -23.91
C LYS A 49 0.39 7.37 -23.77
N THR A 50 -0.06 7.58 -22.56
CA THR A 50 -1.27 8.34 -22.21
C THR A 50 -0.89 9.58 -21.41
N LYS A 51 -1.51 10.73 -21.70
CA LYS A 51 -1.34 11.94 -20.88
C LYS A 51 -2.24 11.83 -19.65
N VAL A 52 -1.63 11.59 -18.49
CA VAL A 52 -2.34 11.45 -17.22
C VAL A 52 -2.63 12.84 -16.63
N PRO A 53 -3.91 13.20 -16.37
CA PRO A 53 -4.27 14.39 -15.61
C PRO A 53 -3.70 14.31 -14.19
N PHE A 54 -3.04 15.39 -13.76
CA PHE A 54 -2.40 15.46 -12.44
C PHE A 54 -2.72 16.79 -11.77
N TYR A 55 -3.15 16.70 -10.53
CA TYR A 55 -3.43 17.83 -9.66
C TYR A 55 -2.51 17.77 -8.43
N GLU A 56 -1.62 18.74 -8.32
CA GLU A 56 -0.81 18.94 -7.11
C GLU A 56 -1.67 19.60 -6.06
N ALA A 57 -2.22 18.79 -5.16
CA ALA A 57 -3.15 19.25 -4.11
C ALA A 57 -3.12 18.33 -2.89
N ASP A 58 -3.33 18.92 -1.73
CA ASP A 58 -3.63 18.19 -0.50
C ASP A 58 -5.13 17.89 -0.46
N ILE A 59 -5.49 16.62 -0.35
CA ILE A 59 -6.90 16.19 -0.35
C ILE A 59 -7.67 16.66 0.90
N ARG A 60 -6.99 17.14 1.95
CA ARG A 60 -7.62 17.82 3.09
C ARG A 60 -8.17 19.20 2.72
N ASN A 61 -7.70 19.79 1.61
CA ASN A 61 -8.29 21.01 1.07
C ASN A 61 -9.58 20.67 0.33
N LYS A 62 -10.69 20.68 1.06
CA LYS A 62 -12.03 20.32 0.57
C LYS A 62 -12.42 21.07 -0.69
N SER A 63 -12.28 22.42 -0.72
CA SER A 63 -12.65 23.23 -1.89
C SER A 63 -11.88 22.83 -3.14
N LYS A 64 -10.56 22.60 -3.00
CA LYS A 64 -9.73 22.15 -4.12
C LYS A 64 -10.11 20.77 -4.62
N LEU A 65 -10.46 19.88 -3.70
CA LEU A 65 -10.90 18.53 -4.06
C LEU A 65 -12.28 18.56 -4.75
N GLU A 66 -13.21 19.41 -4.31
CA GLU A 66 -14.49 19.63 -4.95
C GLU A 66 -14.32 20.15 -6.39
N ASP A 67 -13.43 21.14 -6.62
CA ASP A 67 -13.11 21.64 -7.96
C ASP A 67 -12.63 20.50 -8.89
N ILE A 68 -11.81 19.60 -8.37
CA ILE A 68 -11.29 18.45 -9.13
C ILE A 68 -12.43 17.46 -9.46
N PHE A 69 -13.30 17.15 -8.50
CA PHE A 69 -14.44 16.25 -8.75
C PHE A 69 -15.42 16.84 -9.75
N GLU A 70 -15.72 18.16 -9.68
CA GLU A 70 -16.58 18.84 -10.65
C GLU A 70 -15.99 18.81 -12.07
N GLN A 71 -14.69 19.05 -12.20
CA GLN A 71 -14.00 19.06 -13.49
C GLN A 71 -13.85 17.65 -14.09
N GLU A 72 -13.45 16.68 -13.27
CA GLU A 72 -13.04 15.36 -13.77
C GLU A 72 -14.18 14.33 -13.73
N LYS A 73 -15.16 14.49 -12.84
CA LYS A 73 -16.32 13.61 -12.67
C LYS A 73 -15.92 12.13 -12.60
N PRO A 74 -15.13 11.74 -11.58
CA PRO A 74 -14.68 10.36 -11.45
C PRO A 74 -15.85 9.42 -11.13
N ASP A 75 -15.81 8.21 -11.69
CA ASP A 75 -16.77 7.14 -11.38
C ASP A 75 -16.43 6.40 -10.08
N ALA A 76 -15.14 6.38 -9.72
CA ALA A 76 -14.61 5.68 -8.56
C ALA A 76 -13.35 6.34 -8.02
N VAL A 77 -13.01 6.00 -6.78
CA VAL A 77 -11.77 6.45 -6.11
C VAL A 77 -10.94 5.24 -5.67
N ILE A 78 -9.61 5.32 -5.86
CA ILE A 78 -8.67 4.48 -5.13
C ILE A 78 -7.87 5.38 -4.19
N HIS A 79 -7.98 5.09 -2.90
CA HIS A 79 -7.43 5.95 -1.85
C HIS A 79 -6.11 5.40 -1.31
N PHE A 80 -4.98 5.91 -1.84
CA PHE A 80 -3.63 5.60 -1.36
C PHE A 80 -3.06 6.65 -0.41
N ALA A 81 -3.52 7.90 -0.52
CA ALA A 81 -2.95 9.01 0.24
C ALA A 81 -2.98 8.74 1.75
N GLY A 82 -1.84 8.93 2.40
CA GLY A 82 -1.69 8.75 3.83
C GLY A 82 -0.23 8.55 4.23
N LEU A 83 0.12 8.98 5.42
CA LEU A 83 1.42 8.72 6.04
C LEU A 83 1.49 7.24 6.42
N LYS A 84 2.62 6.57 6.17
CA LYS A 84 2.76 5.11 6.28
C LYS A 84 3.92 4.62 7.15
N ALA A 85 4.78 5.49 7.66
CA ALA A 85 5.96 5.11 8.42
C ALA A 85 5.59 4.74 9.87
N VAL A 86 5.69 3.45 10.21
CA VAL A 86 5.32 2.93 11.54
C VAL A 86 6.10 3.61 12.65
N GLY A 87 7.43 3.71 12.55
CA GLY A 87 8.29 4.35 13.55
C GLY A 87 7.93 5.82 13.76
N GLU A 88 7.82 6.61 12.67
CA GLU A 88 7.42 8.02 12.76
C GLU A 88 6.02 8.18 13.40
N SER A 89 5.11 7.23 13.16
CA SER A 89 3.78 7.30 13.76
C SER A 89 3.82 7.21 15.29
N VAL A 90 4.77 6.46 15.85
CA VAL A 90 4.97 6.35 17.30
C VAL A 90 5.57 7.65 17.85
N GLU A 91 6.50 8.26 17.12
CA GLU A 91 7.15 9.53 17.51
C GLU A 91 6.21 10.72 17.34
N GLN A 92 5.34 10.72 16.32
CA GLN A 92 4.47 11.84 15.96
C GLN A 92 3.00 11.38 15.77
N PRO A 93 2.36 10.81 16.80
CA PRO A 93 1.04 10.19 16.66
C PRO A 93 -0.04 11.16 16.17
N LEU A 94 -0.06 12.38 16.71
CA LEU A 94 -1.06 13.39 16.33
C LEU A 94 -0.96 13.77 14.85
N LYS A 95 0.24 13.87 14.29
CA LYS A 95 0.46 14.09 12.85
C LYS A 95 -0.22 13.00 12.00
N TYR A 96 -0.12 11.74 12.41
CA TYR A 96 -0.72 10.60 11.72
C TYR A 96 -2.25 10.61 11.80
N TYR A 97 -2.81 10.85 12.97
CA TYR A 97 -4.26 10.96 13.13
C TYR A 97 -4.84 12.12 12.33
N LEU A 98 -4.27 13.32 12.45
CA LEU A 98 -4.73 14.49 11.71
C LEU A 98 -4.61 14.27 10.19
N ASN A 99 -3.47 13.77 9.71
CA ASN A 99 -3.28 13.59 8.28
C ASN A 99 -4.17 12.50 7.70
N ASN A 100 -4.13 11.28 8.27
CA ASN A 100 -4.77 10.12 7.66
C ASN A 100 -6.29 10.12 7.84
N LEU A 101 -6.80 10.53 9.00
CA LEU A 101 -8.25 10.58 9.22
C LEU A 101 -8.89 11.77 8.52
N GLU A 102 -8.32 12.97 8.64
CA GLU A 102 -8.88 14.16 8.00
C GLU A 102 -8.92 14.00 6.48
N SER A 103 -7.85 13.50 5.86
CA SER A 103 -7.81 13.26 4.42
C SER A 103 -8.89 12.28 3.96
N SER A 104 -9.12 11.21 4.71
CA SER A 104 -10.17 10.23 4.40
C SER A 104 -11.56 10.79 4.61
N LEU A 105 -11.80 11.53 5.70
CA LEU A 105 -13.09 12.14 5.99
C LEU A 105 -13.48 13.21 4.96
N VAL A 106 -12.54 14.08 4.58
CA VAL A 106 -12.77 15.09 3.54
C VAL A 106 -13.06 14.42 2.19
N LEU A 107 -12.28 13.37 1.83
CA LEU A 107 -12.52 12.64 0.60
C LEU A 107 -13.92 12.02 0.56
N LEU A 108 -14.34 11.35 1.62
CA LEU A 108 -15.65 10.70 1.70
C LEU A 108 -16.80 11.70 1.67
N ASP A 109 -16.65 12.86 2.29
CA ASP A 109 -17.63 13.94 2.24
C ASP A 109 -17.78 14.53 0.83
N VAL A 110 -16.65 14.71 0.12
CA VAL A 110 -16.66 15.14 -1.29
C VAL A 110 -17.25 14.06 -2.20
N MET A 111 -16.88 12.78 -2.03
CA MET A 111 -17.47 11.66 -2.76
C MET A 111 -19.01 11.64 -2.61
N SER A 112 -19.52 11.80 -1.38
CA SER A 112 -20.95 11.88 -1.11
C SER A 112 -21.62 13.06 -1.81
N LYS A 113 -21.00 14.23 -1.81
CA LYS A 113 -21.51 15.43 -2.48
C LYS A 113 -21.66 15.26 -4.00
N PHE A 114 -20.78 14.47 -4.62
CA PHE A 114 -20.75 14.25 -6.08
C PHE A 114 -21.31 12.88 -6.51
N ASP A 115 -22.02 12.17 -5.61
CA ASP A 115 -22.65 10.86 -5.87
C ASP A 115 -21.65 9.79 -6.35
N VAL A 116 -20.38 9.87 -5.93
CA VAL A 116 -19.35 8.87 -6.22
C VAL A 116 -19.40 7.80 -5.14
N ASN A 117 -20.00 6.65 -5.46
CA ASN A 117 -20.33 5.60 -4.48
C ASN A 117 -19.40 4.39 -4.53
N LYS A 118 -18.22 4.49 -5.16
CA LYS A 118 -17.27 3.38 -5.27
C LYS A 118 -15.88 3.79 -4.77
N ILE A 119 -15.36 3.03 -3.78
CA ILE A 119 -14.03 3.25 -3.23
C ILE A 119 -13.26 1.95 -3.04
N VAL A 120 -11.99 1.95 -3.46
CA VAL A 120 -10.99 0.95 -3.05
C VAL A 120 -10.03 1.61 -2.07
N PHE A 121 -9.93 1.08 -0.87
CA PHE A 121 -9.11 1.64 0.20
C PHE A 121 -7.84 0.83 0.43
N SER A 122 -6.71 1.54 0.41
CA SER A 122 -5.39 1.05 0.78
C SER A 122 -5.29 0.86 2.30
N SER A 123 -5.65 -0.32 2.80
CA SER A 123 -5.43 -0.69 4.19
C SER A 123 -4.09 -1.43 4.37
N SER A 124 -3.86 -2.01 5.51
CA SER A 124 -2.59 -2.62 5.89
C SER A 124 -2.79 -3.84 6.77
N ALA A 125 -1.91 -4.83 6.67
CA ALA A 125 -1.83 -5.95 7.61
C ALA A 125 -1.66 -5.52 9.08
N THR A 126 -1.17 -4.31 9.34
CA THR A 126 -1.00 -3.76 10.69
C THR A 126 -2.30 -3.65 11.47
N VAL A 127 -3.47 -3.61 10.80
CA VAL A 127 -4.78 -3.59 11.46
C VAL A 127 -5.08 -4.89 12.22
N CYS A 128 -4.41 -5.99 11.87
CA CYS A 128 -4.53 -7.29 12.54
C CYS A 128 -3.70 -7.39 13.82
N GLY A 129 -2.84 -6.39 14.12
CA GLY A 129 -1.97 -6.40 15.29
C GLY A 129 -1.03 -7.61 15.30
N THR A 130 -0.83 -8.20 16.48
CA THR A 130 -0.06 -9.45 16.63
C THR A 130 -0.98 -10.65 16.34
N PRO A 131 -0.73 -11.41 15.25
CA PRO A 131 -1.60 -12.51 14.88
C PRO A 131 -1.53 -13.66 15.90
N LYS A 132 -2.69 -14.23 16.25
CA LYS A 132 -2.77 -15.41 17.14
C LYS A 132 -2.44 -16.72 16.41
N LYS A 133 -2.61 -16.73 15.09
CA LYS A 133 -2.28 -17.86 14.21
C LYS A 133 -1.83 -17.32 12.84
N LEU A 134 -1.13 -18.15 12.12
CA LEU A 134 -0.69 -17.89 10.74
C LEU A 134 -1.14 -19.06 9.84
N PRO A 135 -1.46 -18.81 8.57
CA PRO A 135 -1.55 -17.51 7.92
C PRO A 135 -2.73 -16.67 8.42
N ILE A 136 -2.62 -15.32 8.33
CA ILE A 136 -3.69 -14.37 8.66
C ILE A 136 -4.77 -14.44 7.59
N THR A 137 -6.04 -14.50 8.00
CA THR A 137 -7.21 -14.46 7.11
C THR A 137 -8.03 -13.19 7.33
N GLU A 138 -8.93 -12.86 6.41
CA GLU A 138 -9.82 -11.69 6.56
C GLU A 138 -10.85 -11.87 7.69
N SER A 139 -11.08 -13.11 8.13
CA SER A 139 -11.94 -13.44 9.28
C SER A 139 -11.25 -13.25 10.63
N ASP A 140 -9.92 -13.08 10.66
CA ASP A 140 -9.21 -12.81 11.89
C ASP A 140 -9.54 -11.40 12.39
N GLN A 141 -9.69 -11.29 13.72
CA GLN A 141 -10.13 -10.05 14.34
C GLN A 141 -9.11 -8.92 14.12
N ALA A 142 -9.54 -7.87 13.43
CA ALA A 142 -8.81 -6.62 13.35
C ALA A 142 -9.13 -5.69 14.53
N GLY A 143 -8.31 -4.66 14.75
CA GLY A 143 -8.53 -3.68 15.81
C GLY A 143 -8.07 -4.15 17.21
N VAL A 144 -7.40 -5.29 17.31
CA VAL A 144 -6.90 -5.81 18.58
C VAL A 144 -5.40 -5.98 18.54
N GLY A 145 -4.71 -5.46 19.56
CA GLY A 145 -3.24 -5.58 19.66
C GLY A 145 -2.47 -4.78 18.60
N ILE A 146 -3.08 -3.75 18.01
CA ILE A 146 -2.38 -2.79 17.13
C ILE A 146 -1.35 -2.04 17.96
N THR A 147 -0.10 -2.05 17.53
CA THR A 147 1.05 -1.56 18.29
C THR A 147 1.45 -0.12 17.96
N ASN A 148 0.84 0.50 16.95
CA ASN A 148 1.27 1.80 16.44
C ASN A 148 0.13 2.66 15.90
N PRO A 149 0.25 4.01 15.95
CA PRO A 149 -0.77 4.93 15.47
C PRO A 149 -1.10 4.80 13.98
N TYR A 150 -0.14 4.46 13.12
CA TYR A 150 -0.41 4.20 11.71
C TYR A 150 -1.44 3.07 11.54
N GLY A 151 -1.24 1.94 12.19
CA GLY A 151 -2.18 0.83 12.16
C GLY A 151 -3.56 1.22 12.69
N TRP A 152 -3.62 2.02 13.76
CA TRP A 152 -4.87 2.56 14.29
C TRP A 152 -5.59 3.45 13.29
N THR A 153 -4.88 4.35 12.56
CA THR A 153 -5.54 5.19 11.54
C THR A 153 -6.14 4.33 10.43
N LYS A 154 -5.46 3.27 9.98
CA LYS A 154 -5.99 2.36 8.96
C LYS A 154 -7.23 1.62 9.46
N PHE A 155 -7.20 1.08 10.67
CA PHE A 155 -8.36 0.41 11.27
C PHE A 155 -9.55 1.35 11.47
N MET A 156 -9.32 2.57 11.94
CA MET A 156 -10.40 3.57 12.10
C MET A 156 -11.04 3.92 10.75
N ILE A 157 -10.26 4.02 9.68
CA ILE A 157 -10.80 4.28 8.33
C ILE A 157 -11.59 3.06 7.82
N GLU A 158 -11.16 1.82 8.07
CA GLU A 158 -11.94 0.62 7.76
C GLU A 158 -13.32 0.67 8.46
N GLN A 159 -13.35 1.09 9.74
CA GLN A 159 -14.61 1.23 10.48
C GLN A 159 -15.49 2.34 9.91
N ILE A 160 -14.94 3.52 9.62
CA ILE A 160 -15.67 4.64 9.00
C ILE A 160 -16.30 4.23 7.68
N LEU A 161 -15.54 3.55 6.82
CA LEU A 161 -16.05 3.04 5.55
C LEU A 161 -17.18 2.02 5.73
N THR A 162 -17.07 1.16 6.75
CA THR A 162 -18.08 0.17 7.09
C THR A 162 -19.38 0.83 7.54
N ASP A 163 -19.30 1.86 8.38
CA ASP A 163 -20.46 2.60 8.88
C ASP A 163 -21.16 3.37 7.76
N ILE A 164 -20.39 3.99 6.83
CA ILE A 164 -20.94 4.68 5.67
C ILE A 164 -21.64 3.70 4.74
N ALA A 165 -21.05 2.54 4.46
CA ALA A 165 -21.66 1.52 3.61
C ALA A 165 -22.95 0.95 4.25
N ALA A 166 -23.02 0.85 5.57
CA ALA A 166 -24.23 0.43 6.28
C ALA A 166 -25.36 1.48 6.18
N ALA A 167 -25.00 2.76 6.10
CA ALA A 167 -25.95 3.87 5.97
C ALA A 167 -26.37 4.13 4.51
N ASN A 168 -25.54 3.79 3.53
CA ASN A 168 -25.81 3.96 2.10
C ASN A 168 -25.72 2.60 1.38
N PRO A 169 -26.88 1.99 1.03
CA PRO A 169 -26.92 0.66 0.38
C PRO A 169 -26.24 0.59 -0.98
N ASP A 170 -26.03 1.71 -1.67
CA ASP A 170 -25.40 1.77 -2.99
C ASP A 170 -23.89 1.98 -2.89
N PHE A 171 -23.34 2.17 -1.68
CA PHE A 171 -21.92 2.45 -1.49
C PHE A 171 -21.09 1.16 -1.57
N GLU A 172 -20.18 1.14 -2.52
CA GLU A 172 -19.29 0.00 -2.80
C GLU A 172 -17.91 0.26 -2.16
N VAL A 173 -17.58 -0.52 -1.15
CA VAL A 173 -16.31 -0.43 -0.43
C VAL A 173 -15.50 -1.70 -0.62
N THR A 174 -14.32 -1.58 -1.19
CA THR A 174 -13.33 -2.66 -1.17
C THR A 174 -12.11 -2.24 -0.36
N ILE A 175 -11.84 -2.97 0.70
CA ILE A 175 -10.71 -2.75 1.61
C ILE A 175 -9.62 -3.77 1.26
N LEU A 176 -8.43 -3.28 0.90
CA LEU A 176 -7.29 -4.12 0.56
C LEU A 176 -6.22 -4.03 1.64
N ARG A 177 -6.01 -5.12 2.38
CA ARG A 177 -4.97 -5.22 3.41
C ARG A 177 -3.69 -5.70 2.78
N TYR A 178 -2.71 -4.81 2.64
CA TYR A 178 -1.41 -5.11 2.05
C TYR A 178 -0.45 -5.67 3.08
N PHE A 179 0.44 -6.52 2.58
CA PHE A 179 1.64 -6.94 3.29
C PHE A 179 2.84 -6.09 2.83
N ASN A 180 3.99 -6.67 2.55
CA ASN A 180 5.20 -5.89 2.23
C ASN A 180 5.38 -5.77 0.71
N PRO A 181 4.97 -4.66 0.05
CA PRO A 181 5.19 -4.50 -1.38
C PRO A 181 6.68 -4.34 -1.68
N VAL A 182 7.12 -5.02 -2.73
CA VAL A 182 8.50 -5.04 -3.20
C VAL A 182 8.57 -5.00 -4.73
N GLY A 183 9.76 -4.80 -5.29
CA GLY A 183 9.96 -4.79 -6.73
C GLY A 183 9.71 -3.43 -7.38
N ALA A 184 9.70 -3.42 -8.71
CA ALA A 184 9.53 -2.22 -9.52
C ALA A 184 8.93 -2.60 -10.88
N HIS A 185 8.46 -1.61 -11.63
CA HIS A 185 8.00 -1.82 -12.99
C HIS A 185 9.16 -2.22 -13.92
N LYS A 186 8.91 -3.18 -14.81
CA LYS A 186 9.91 -3.73 -15.76
C LYS A 186 10.63 -2.69 -16.63
N SER A 187 10.06 -1.50 -16.81
CA SER A 187 10.71 -0.40 -17.54
C SER A 187 11.92 0.21 -16.82
N GLY A 188 12.06 0.00 -15.51
CA GLY A 188 13.06 0.67 -14.67
C GLY A 188 12.83 2.17 -14.48
N LEU A 189 11.70 2.73 -14.93
CA LEU A 189 11.42 4.16 -14.85
C LEU A 189 10.73 4.56 -13.54
N ILE A 190 10.00 3.65 -12.91
CA ILE A 190 9.34 3.85 -11.61
C ILE A 190 9.64 2.69 -10.67
N GLY A 191 9.67 2.98 -9.38
CA GLY A 191 9.97 2.05 -8.30
C GLY A 191 9.72 2.70 -6.95
N GLU A 192 10.16 2.08 -5.85
CA GLU A 192 10.12 2.68 -4.52
C GLU A 192 11.32 3.61 -4.33
N ASP A 193 11.07 4.92 -4.30
CA ASP A 193 12.09 5.97 -4.13
C ASP A 193 11.63 6.97 -3.05
N PRO A 194 11.69 6.55 -1.77
CA PRO A 194 11.25 7.40 -0.66
C PRO A 194 12.21 8.56 -0.43
N ASN A 195 11.68 9.67 0.07
CA ASN A 195 12.51 10.79 0.52
C ASN A 195 13.32 10.38 1.77
N GLY A 196 14.65 10.55 1.72
CA GLY A 196 15.57 10.24 2.81
C GLY A 196 15.97 8.76 2.91
N ILE A 197 16.26 8.31 4.13
CA ILE A 197 16.66 6.91 4.39
C ILE A 197 15.42 6.01 4.35
N PRO A 198 15.42 4.94 3.55
CA PRO A 198 14.28 4.02 3.47
C PRO A 198 13.96 3.34 4.81
N ASN A 199 12.68 3.30 5.15
CA ASN A 199 12.20 2.53 6.30
C ASN A 199 11.88 1.06 5.95
N ASN A 200 11.62 0.77 4.66
CA ASN A 200 11.35 -0.58 4.17
C ASN A 200 12.65 -1.30 3.82
N LEU A 201 12.66 -2.62 4.02
CA LEU A 201 13.85 -3.45 3.86
C LEU A 201 14.39 -3.44 2.41
N LEU A 202 13.53 -3.67 1.40
CA LEU A 202 13.99 -3.80 0.01
C LEU A 202 14.65 -2.54 -0.55
N PRO A 203 14.06 -1.32 -0.44
CA PRO A 203 14.73 -0.11 -0.91
C PRO A 203 16.01 0.18 -0.11
N TYR A 204 16.09 -0.22 1.17
CA TYR A 204 17.32 -0.14 1.96
C TYR A 204 18.41 -1.05 1.38
N ILE A 205 18.08 -2.33 1.11
CA ILE A 205 19.00 -3.29 0.46
C ILE A 205 19.47 -2.74 -0.90
N ALA A 206 18.57 -2.16 -1.69
CA ALA A 206 18.90 -1.57 -2.98
C ALA A 206 19.92 -0.43 -2.85
N GLN A 207 19.79 0.44 -1.83
CA GLN A 207 20.77 1.50 -1.57
C GLN A 207 22.12 0.96 -1.11
N VAL A 208 22.15 -0.14 -0.35
CA VAL A 208 23.39 -0.85 -0.02
C VAL A 208 23.99 -1.46 -1.28
N ALA A 209 23.18 -2.07 -2.13
CA ALA A 209 23.65 -2.68 -3.37
C ALA A 209 24.33 -1.71 -4.31
N VAL A 210 23.84 -0.45 -4.40
CA VAL A 210 24.46 0.60 -5.23
C VAL A 210 25.53 1.43 -4.49
N GLY A 211 25.86 1.06 -3.24
CA GLY A 211 26.92 1.71 -2.45
C GLY A 211 26.55 3.06 -1.82
N ARG A 212 25.25 3.40 -1.76
CA ARG A 212 24.77 4.59 -1.06
C ARG A 212 24.76 4.39 0.46
N LEU A 213 24.50 3.18 0.92
CA LEU A 213 24.56 2.76 2.32
C LEU A 213 25.61 1.65 2.48
N ALA A 214 26.24 1.55 3.66
CA ALA A 214 27.35 0.64 3.88
C ALA A 214 26.91 -0.83 4.06
N LYS A 215 25.83 -1.05 4.83
CA LYS A 215 25.34 -2.38 5.19
C LYS A 215 23.87 -2.34 5.60
N VAL A 216 23.20 -3.48 5.58
CA VAL A 216 21.82 -3.66 6.04
C VAL A 216 21.80 -4.00 7.53
N GLY A 217 20.99 -3.32 8.33
CA GLY A 217 20.72 -3.74 9.71
C GLY A 217 19.65 -4.83 9.73
N VAL A 218 19.98 -6.00 10.28
CA VAL A 218 19.05 -7.10 10.54
C VAL A 218 18.65 -7.05 12.01
N PHE A 219 17.38 -6.71 12.29
CA PHE A 219 16.89 -6.43 13.64
C PHE A 219 16.43 -7.72 14.33
N GLY A 220 17.29 -8.29 15.18
CA GLY A 220 17.09 -9.54 15.90
C GLY A 220 17.44 -10.78 15.05
N ASN A 221 18.02 -11.78 15.72
CA ASN A 221 18.30 -13.10 15.17
C ASN A 221 17.89 -14.23 16.13
N ASP A 222 17.02 -13.90 17.05
CA ASP A 222 16.57 -14.77 18.15
C ASP A 222 15.03 -14.93 18.17
N TYR A 223 14.34 -14.63 17.04
CA TYR A 223 12.92 -14.91 16.88
C TYR A 223 12.70 -16.42 16.71
N ASP A 224 11.51 -16.88 17.12
CA ASP A 224 11.05 -18.26 16.87
C ASP A 224 10.65 -18.40 15.38
N THR A 225 11.67 -18.45 14.52
CA THR A 225 11.59 -18.55 13.06
C THR A 225 12.75 -19.42 12.55
N PRO A 226 12.70 -19.95 11.32
CA PRO A 226 13.71 -20.90 10.84
C PRO A 226 15.18 -20.44 10.91
N ASP A 227 15.43 -19.14 10.71
CA ASP A 227 16.78 -18.56 10.74
C ASP A 227 16.96 -17.52 11.86
N GLY A 228 15.97 -17.41 12.75
CA GLY A 228 15.96 -16.46 13.85
C GLY A 228 15.61 -15.03 13.47
N THR A 229 15.46 -14.70 12.18
CA THR A 229 15.10 -13.34 11.74
C THR A 229 13.61 -13.19 11.48
N GLY A 230 13.11 -11.96 11.40
CA GLY A 230 11.69 -11.69 11.18
C GLY A 230 11.21 -12.23 9.83
N VAL A 231 10.02 -12.86 9.82
CA VAL A 231 9.38 -13.40 8.62
C VAL A 231 8.24 -12.50 8.18
N ARG A 232 8.21 -12.13 6.89
CA ARG A 232 7.17 -11.28 6.30
C ARG A 232 6.67 -11.86 4.99
N ASP A 233 5.46 -11.46 4.60
CA ASP A 233 4.92 -11.73 3.28
C ASP A 233 5.33 -10.58 2.34
N TYR A 234 6.09 -10.90 1.32
CA TYR A 234 6.51 -9.94 0.29
C TYR A 234 5.72 -10.16 -0.98
N ILE A 235 5.06 -9.11 -1.45
CA ILE A 235 4.26 -9.12 -2.67
C ILE A 235 4.88 -8.19 -3.70
N HIS A 236 5.02 -8.66 -4.95
CA HIS A 236 5.50 -7.77 -6.02
C HIS A 236 4.50 -6.64 -6.28
N VAL A 237 5.01 -5.41 -6.44
CA VAL A 237 4.16 -4.22 -6.59
C VAL A 237 3.22 -4.29 -7.81
N MET A 238 3.61 -5.00 -8.88
CA MET A 238 2.73 -5.20 -10.04
C MET A 238 1.60 -6.20 -9.73
N ASP A 239 1.84 -7.24 -8.94
CA ASP A 239 0.77 -8.10 -8.44
C ASP A 239 -0.19 -7.33 -7.54
N LEU A 240 0.36 -6.47 -6.68
CA LEU A 240 -0.46 -5.59 -5.85
C LEU A 240 -1.29 -4.63 -6.71
N ALA A 241 -0.71 -4.04 -7.76
CA ALA A 241 -1.40 -3.17 -8.70
C ALA A 241 -2.55 -3.89 -9.43
N SER A 242 -2.30 -5.12 -9.94
CA SER A 242 -3.35 -5.93 -10.57
C SER A 242 -4.47 -6.29 -9.59
N GLY A 243 -4.15 -6.49 -8.30
CA GLY A 243 -5.13 -6.70 -7.24
C GLY A 243 -6.09 -5.53 -7.06
N HIS A 244 -5.63 -4.28 -7.24
CA HIS A 244 -6.51 -3.10 -7.21
C HIS A 244 -7.47 -3.07 -8.40
N THR A 245 -6.98 -3.40 -9.59
CA THR A 245 -7.81 -3.51 -10.80
C THR A 245 -8.86 -4.61 -10.65
N ALA A 246 -8.47 -5.77 -10.13
CA ALA A 246 -9.40 -6.86 -9.85
C ALA A 246 -10.46 -6.48 -8.81
N ALA A 247 -10.06 -5.81 -7.73
CA ALA A 247 -10.96 -5.30 -6.69
C ALA A 247 -11.97 -4.30 -7.25
N LEU A 248 -11.51 -3.35 -8.05
CA LEU A 248 -12.37 -2.34 -8.68
C LEU A 248 -13.42 -2.96 -9.62
N ASN A 249 -13.00 -3.93 -10.43
CA ASN A 249 -13.86 -4.61 -11.42
C ASN A 249 -14.89 -5.54 -10.77
N ASN A 250 -14.61 -6.06 -9.57
CA ASN A 250 -15.50 -6.97 -8.82
C ASN A 250 -16.17 -6.29 -7.62
N SER A 251 -16.08 -4.97 -7.50
CA SER A 251 -16.71 -4.21 -6.43
C SER A 251 -18.24 -4.35 -6.48
N LYS A 252 -18.86 -4.41 -5.30
CA LYS A 252 -20.29 -4.57 -5.11
C LYS A 252 -20.75 -3.71 -3.93
N PRO A 253 -22.04 -3.35 -3.87
CA PRO A 253 -22.61 -2.67 -2.71
C PRO A 253 -22.29 -3.37 -1.38
N GLY A 254 -21.98 -2.58 -0.36
CA GLY A 254 -21.51 -3.03 0.95
C GLY A 254 -19.98 -3.06 1.05
N VAL A 255 -19.45 -3.83 1.99
CA VAL A 255 -18.02 -3.88 2.31
C VAL A 255 -17.45 -5.25 1.97
N ALA A 256 -16.39 -5.25 1.17
CA ALA A 256 -15.56 -6.43 0.92
C ALA A 256 -14.12 -6.16 1.39
N ILE A 257 -13.52 -7.11 2.11
CA ILE A 257 -12.14 -7.03 2.62
C ILE A 257 -11.34 -8.16 1.99
N TYR A 258 -10.14 -7.86 1.50
CA TYR A 258 -9.22 -8.84 0.91
C TYR A 258 -7.79 -8.63 1.38
N ASN A 259 -7.11 -9.73 1.70
CA ASN A 259 -5.66 -9.74 1.86
C ASN A 259 -5.00 -9.81 0.48
N LEU A 260 -4.16 -8.83 0.16
CA LEU A 260 -3.30 -8.89 -1.02
C LEU A 260 -1.88 -9.26 -0.57
N CYS A 261 -1.53 -10.52 -0.78
CA CYS A 261 -0.30 -11.14 -0.28
C CYS A 261 0.16 -12.27 -1.20
N SER A 262 1.40 -12.72 -1.03
CA SER A 262 1.91 -13.88 -1.77
C SER A 262 1.47 -15.22 -1.15
N GLY A 263 1.05 -15.20 0.11
CA GLY A 263 0.73 -16.40 0.88
C GLY A 263 1.95 -17.12 1.44
N LYS A 264 3.15 -16.53 1.28
CA LYS A 264 4.42 -17.13 1.71
C LYS A 264 5.16 -16.20 2.66
N GLY A 265 5.59 -16.75 3.79
CA GLY A 265 6.53 -16.07 4.68
C GLY A 265 7.95 -16.20 4.15
N VAL A 266 8.67 -15.08 4.05
CA VAL A 266 10.10 -15.02 3.69
C VAL A 266 10.84 -14.29 4.79
N SER A 267 11.98 -14.81 5.23
CA SER A 267 12.78 -14.19 6.27
C SER A 267 13.60 -13.02 5.74
N VAL A 268 14.13 -12.19 6.66
CA VAL A 268 15.01 -11.08 6.28
C VAL A 268 16.28 -11.60 5.60
N LEU A 269 16.86 -12.69 6.10
CA LEU A 269 18.08 -13.28 5.51
C LEU A 269 17.81 -13.92 4.14
N GLU A 270 16.68 -14.61 3.97
CA GLU A 270 16.26 -15.13 2.66
C GLU A 270 16.10 -14.00 1.62
N LEU A 271 15.50 -12.86 2.01
CA LEU A 271 15.38 -11.72 1.10
C LEU A 271 16.74 -11.11 0.73
N ILE A 272 17.65 -10.97 1.69
CA ILE A 272 19.01 -10.48 1.44
C ILE A 272 19.77 -11.44 0.50
N ASP A 273 19.62 -12.76 0.68
CA ASP A 273 20.25 -13.76 -0.17
C ASP A 273 19.69 -13.73 -1.61
N ALA A 274 18.35 -13.66 -1.75
CA ALA A 274 17.71 -13.53 -3.06
C ALA A 274 18.19 -12.26 -3.80
N PHE A 275 18.26 -11.13 -3.08
CA PHE A 275 18.76 -9.89 -3.67
C PHE A 275 20.24 -9.94 -4.03
N SER A 276 21.07 -10.62 -3.19
CA SER A 276 22.49 -10.81 -3.47
C SER A 276 22.71 -11.61 -4.74
N LYS A 277 21.92 -12.67 -4.95
CA LYS A 277 21.93 -13.47 -6.18
C LYS A 277 21.54 -12.64 -7.40
N ALA A 278 20.47 -11.89 -7.32
CA ALA A 278 20.00 -11.01 -8.38
C ALA A 278 21.01 -9.89 -8.73
N ALA A 279 21.65 -9.32 -7.71
CA ALA A 279 22.67 -8.27 -7.88
C ALA A 279 24.04 -8.80 -8.35
N GLY A 280 24.26 -10.13 -8.37
CA GLY A 280 25.54 -10.76 -8.71
C GLY A 280 26.67 -10.44 -7.73
N LYS A 281 26.37 -10.01 -6.51
CA LYS A 281 27.33 -9.67 -5.46
C LYS A 281 26.71 -9.78 -4.06
N PRO A 282 27.52 -10.09 -3.03
CA PRO A 282 27.03 -10.15 -1.67
C PRO A 282 26.54 -8.77 -1.18
N ILE A 283 25.45 -8.76 -0.45
CA ILE A 283 24.93 -7.58 0.23
C ILE A 283 25.41 -7.65 1.69
N PRO A 284 26.26 -6.72 2.13
CA PRO A 284 26.74 -6.70 3.51
C PRO A 284 25.60 -6.37 4.48
N TYR A 285 25.54 -7.11 5.58
CA TYR A 285 24.58 -6.86 6.67
C TYR A 285 25.23 -7.04 8.04
N GLU A 286 24.57 -6.53 9.08
CA GLU A 286 24.91 -6.80 10.47
C GLU A 286 23.64 -7.13 11.28
N ILE A 287 23.81 -8.02 12.25
CA ILE A 287 22.76 -8.31 13.22
C ILE A 287 22.78 -7.21 14.29
N THR A 288 21.60 -6.66 14.60
CA THR A 288 21.40 -5.66 15.63
C THR A 288 20.28 -6.10 16.58
N ASP A 289 20.08 -5.39 17.67
CA ASP A 289 18.99 -5.66 18.61
C ASP A 289 17.61 -5.53 17.93
N ARG A 290 16.62 -6.25 18.46
CA ARG A 290 15.21 -6.16 17.98
C ARG A 290 14.69 -4.74 18.04
N ARG A 291 13.95 -4.32 17.03
CA ARG A 291 13.20 -3.06 17.11
C ARG A 291 11.98 -3.22 18.02
N PRO A 292 11.65 -2.23 18.84
CA PRO A 292 10.41 -2.22 19.60
C PRO A 292 9.19 -2.37 18.68
N GLY A 293 8.30 -3.28 19.02
CA GLY A 293 7.07 -3.52 18.26
C GLY A 293 7.19 -4.46 17.07
N ASP A 294 8.39 -4.97 16.73
CA ASP A 294 8.53 -6.02 15.72
C ASP A 294 8.00 -7.37 16.23
N ILE A 295 7.34 -8.10 15.34
CA ILE A 295 6.81 -9.45 15.58
C ILE A 295 7.60 -10.50 14.80
N ALA A 296 7.65 -11.74 15.29
CA ALA A 296 8.41 -12.83 14.68
C ALA A 296 7.99 -13.11 13.24
N ALA A 297 6.68 -13.28 12.99
CA ALA A 297 6.17 -13.62 11.68
C ALA A 297 4.84 -12.91 11.36
N SER A 298 4.69 -12.50 10.09
CA SER A 298 3.45 -11.94 9.56
C SER A 298 3.33 -12.27 8.07
N TYR A 299 2.42 -13.22 7.75
CA TYR A 299 2.04 -13.58 6.39
C TYR A 299 0.57 -14.03 6.38
N ALA A 300 -0.07 -14.00 5.21
CA ALA A 300 -1.51 -14.19 5.12
C ALA A 300 -1.94 -15.21 4.08
N ASP A 301 -3.24 -15.48 4.06
CA ASP A 301 -3.92 -16.31 3.07
C ASP A 301 -4.62 -15.41 2.05
N ALA A 302 -4.30 -15.58 0.76
CA ALA A 302 -4.91 -14.88 -0.37
C ALA A 302 -6.08 -15.66 -1.01
N SER A 303 -6.51 -16.76 -0.43
CA SER A 303 -7.53 -17.66 -1.01
C SER A 303 -8.84 -16.96 -1.31
N LYS A 304 -9.24 -15.98 -0.47
CA LYS A 304 -10.45 -15.19 -0.69
C LYS A 304 -10.32 -14.31 -1.94
N ALA A 305 -9.21 -13.60 -2.10
CA ALA A 305 -8.95 -12.78 -3.28
C ALA A 305 -8.91 -13.65 -4.55
N LYS A 306 -8.28 -14.82 -4.49
CA LYS A 306 -8.28 -15.78 -5.62
C LYS A 306 -9.69 -16.23 -6.01
N LYS A 307 -10.52 -16.56 -5.03
CA LYS A 307 -11.89 -17.08 -5.27
C LYS A 307 -12.86 -16.01 -5.76
N GLU A 308 -12.81 -14.81 -5.18
CA GLU A 308 -13.84 -13.78 -5.37
C GLU A 308 -13.43 -12.71 -6.39
N LEU A 309 -12.14 -12.48 -6.59
CA LEU A 309 -11.59 -11.50 -7.53
C LEU A 309 -10.93 -12.15 -8.75
N ASP A 310 -10.80 -13.49 -8.80
CA ASP A 310 -10.00 -14.23 -9.79
C ASP A 310 -8.55 -13.68 -9.86
N TRP A 311 -7.98 -13.35 -8.70
CA TRP A 311 -6.67 -12.74 -8.57
C TRP A 311 -5.70 -13.62 -7.78
N GLN A 312 -4.48 -13.72 -8.24
CA GLN A 312 -3.35 -14.34 -7.53
C GLN A 312 -2.04 -13.69 -7.96
N THR A 313 -1.02 -13.82 -7.12
CA THR A 313 0.33 -13.37 -7.46
C THR A 313 0.93 -14.22 -8.60
N VAL A 314 1.68 -13.56 -9.49
CA VAL A 314 2.41 -14.21 -10.59
C VAL A 314 3.93 -14.05 -10.47
N TYR A 315 4.39 -13.11 -9.65
CA TYR A 315 5.81 -12.89 -9.39
C TYR A 315 6.26 -13.66 -8.14
N SER A 316 7.46 -14.22 -8.19
CA SER A 316 8.13 -14.80 -7.02
C SER A 316 9.11 -13.79 -6.40
N ILE A 317 9.71 -14.16 -5.25
CA ILE A 317 10.75 -13.35 -4.62
C ILE A 317 12.08 -13.39 -5.42
N GLU A 318 12.24 -14.40 -6.22
CA GLU A 318 13.37 -14.60 -7.12
C GLU A 318 13.17 -13.83 -8.43
#